data_3c6e2d4402cbc76730131cf8691675ef
#
_entry.id   3c6e2d4402cbc76730131cf8691675ef
#
_cell.length_a   1.000
_cell.length_b   1.000
_cell.length_c   1.000
_cell.angle_alpha   90.00
_cell.angle_beta   90.00
_cell.angle_gamma   90.00
#
_symmetry.space_group_name_H-M   'P 1'
#
loop_
_entity.id
_entity.type
_entity.pdbx_description
1 polymer ?
#
loop_
_entity_poly.entity_id
_entity_poly.type
_entity_poly.pdbx_seq_one_letter_code
_entity_poly.pdbx_strand_id
1 'polypeptide(L)'
;LGNQQRAQIAAALVHDPEVLILDEPFSGLDPLAVDVVAGVLQTRAAQGSSILFSSHQLDVVERLCDDLVIIAGGTIRASGSREELRAQHSSPRYELVSDADAGWIRSEPGIAVVDFERGTAVFDADSPDDAQRVLRTALQHGVVHAFTPQRPSLAQIFKEVIQ
;
A
#
# COMPACT_ATOMS: atom_id res chain seq x y z
N LEU A 1 -10.75 -16.07 21.23
CA LEU A 1 -10.83 -16.00 19.77
C LEU A 1 -9.44 -16.29 19.14
N GLY A 2 -8.37 -15.59 19.49
CA GLY A 2 -7.05 -15.75 18.86
C GLY A 2 -6.43 -17.15 18.96
N ASN A 3 -6.62 -17.89 20.05
CA ASN A 3 -6.12 -19.27 20.15
C ASN A 3 -6.87 -20.26 19.26
N GLN A 4 -8.15 -20.03 19.02
CA GLN A 4 -8.95 -20.84 18.11
C GLN A 4 -8.49 -20.67 16.66
N GLN A 5 -8.24 -19.43 16.25
CA GLN A 5 -7.72 -19.11 14.92
C GLN A 5 -6.34 -19.76 14.67
N ARG A 6 -5.44 -19.64 15.64
CA ARG A 6 -4.13 -20.32 15.58
C ARG A 6 -4.24 -21.84 15.45
N ALA A 7 -5.16 -22.46 16.21
CA ALA A 7 -5.39 -23.90 16.13
C ALA A 7 -5.94 -24.34 14.77
N GLN A 8 -6.85 -23.54 14.17
CA GLN A 8 -7.39 -23.82 12.83
C GLN A 8 -6.31 -23.73 11.77
N ILE A 9 -5.47 -22.69 11.81
CA ILE A 9 -4.34 -22.52 10.88
C ILE A 9 -3.34 -23.69 11.03
N ALA A 10 -2.99 -24.05 12.27
CA ALA A 10 -2.10 -25.18 12.53
C ALA A 10 -2.69 -26.48 11.99
N ALA A 11 -3.98 -26.75 12.18
CA ALA A 11 -4.66 -27.90 11.64
C ALA A 11 -4.64 -27.94 10.10
N ALA A 12 -4.84 -26.79 9.45
CA ALA A 12 -4.77 -26.67 7.99
C ALA A 12 -3.36 -26.95 7.44
N LEU A 13 -2.31 -26.68 8.22
CA LEU A 13 -0.92 -26.86 7.83
C LEU A 13 -0.35 -28.26 8.11
N VAL A 14 -0.99 -29.06 8.98
CA VAL A 14 -0.49 -30.40 9.40
C VAL A 14 -0.26 -31.35 8.23
N HIS A 15 -1.06 -31.23 7.19
CA HIS A 15 -1.04 -32.12 6.03
C HIS A 15 -0.08 -31.70 4.92
N ASP A 16 0.69 -30.63 5.15
CA ASP A 16 1.63 -30.07 4.17
C ASP A 16 0.99 -29.77 2.80
N PRO A 17 -0.09 -28.96 2.76
CA PRO A 17 -0.87 -28.78 1.55
C PRO A 17 -0.11 -28.00 0.47
N GLU A 18 -0.28 -28.39 -0.78
CA GLU A 18 0.22 -27.63 -1.94
C GLU A 18 -0.59 -26.33 -2.15
N VAL A 19 -1.88 -26.34 -1.78
CA VAL A 19 -2.78 -25.18 -1.86
C VAL A 19 -3.47 -24.96 -0.53
N LEU A 20 -3.41 -23.74 -0.03
CA LEU A 20 -4.01 -23.33 1.24
C LEU A 20 -5.02 -22.20 1.00
N ILE A 21 -6.27 -22.41 1.41
CA ILE A 21 -7.34 -21.40 1.31
C ILE A 21 -7.80 -21.03 2.72
N LEU A 22 -7.69 -19.77 3.08
CA LEU A 22 -7.98 -19.26 4.41
C LEU A 22 -8.96 -18.10 4.35
N ASP A 23 -9.99 -18.15 5.17
CA ASP A 23 -10.95 -17.07 5.32
C ASP A 23 -10.64 -16.29 6.59
N GLU A 24 -10.32 -14.98 6.41
CA GLU A 24 -9.96 -14.03 7.48
C GLU A 24 -8.97 -14.60 8.53
N PRO A 25 -7.80 -15.17 8.12
CA PRO A 25 -6.91 -15.89 9.03
C PRO A 25 -6.30 -15.03 10.14
N PHE A 26 -6.31 -13.71 9.99
CA PHE A 26 -5.74 -12.76 10.95
C PHE A 26 -6.78 -12.13 11.88
N SER A 27 -8.06 -12.43 11.67
CA SER A 27 -9.14 -11.85 12.46
C SER A 27 -9.05 -12.25 13.95
N GLY A 28 -9.13 -11.25 14.83
CA GLY A 28 -9.08 -11.45 16.29
C GLY A 28 -7.72 -11.86 16.84
N LEU A 29 -6.66 -11.78 16.06
CA LEU A 29 -5.27 -11.94 16.52
C LEU A 29 -4.72 -10.59 17.01
N ASP A 30 -3.88 -10.65 18.05
CA ASP A 30 -3.04 -9.50 18.42
C ASP A 30 -1.89 -9.31 17.40
N PRO A 31 -1.24 -8.13 17.36
CA PRO A 31 -0.19 -7.84 16.38
C PRO A 31 0.95 -8.87 16.38
N LEU A 32 1.36 -9.35 17.54
CA LEU A 32 2.43 -10.35 17.66
C LEU A 32 1.99 -11.69 17.03
N ALA A 33 0.74 -12.08 17.25
CA ALA A 33 0.17 -13.28 16.66
C ALA A 33 0.03 -13.17 15.13
N VAL A 34 -0.35 -11.99 14.63
CA VAL A 34 -0.37 -11.71 13.18
C VAL A 34 1.01 -11.93 12.59
N ASP A 35 2.07 -11.42 13.21
CA ASP A 35 3.44 -11.58 12.71
C ASP A 35 3.89 -13.03 12.69
N VAL A 36 3.55 -13.81 13.71
CA VAL A 36 3.87 -15.25 13.77
C VAL A 36 3.15 -16.02 12.65
N VAL A 37 1.85 -15.79 12.48
CA VAL A 37 1.07 -16.46 11.43
C VAL A 37 1.56 -16.04 10.05
N ALA A 38 1.81 -14.75 9.83
CA ALA A 38 2.35 -14.22 8.58
C ALA A 38 3.69 -14.89 8.21
N GLY A 39 4.61 -15.00 9.17
CA GLY A 39 5.90 -15.68 8.97
C GLY A 39 5.75 -17.15 8.60
N VAL A 40 4.79 -17.86 9.20
CA VAL A 40 4.50 -19.27 8.83
C VAL A 40 3.97 -19.35 7.41
N LEU A 41 3.03 -18.50 7.02
CA LEU A 41 2.47 -18.49 5.65
C LEU A 41 3.54 -18.13 4.61
N GLN A 42 4.37 -17.13 4.88
CA GLN A 42 5.50 -16.77 4.00
C GLN A 42 6.49 -17.93 3.83
N THR A 43 6.80 -18.64 4.92
CA THR A 43 7.68 -19.82 4.86
C THR A 43 7.09 -20.91 3.97
N ARG A 44 5.78 -21.15 4.07
CA ARG A 44 5.08 -22.13 3.24
C ARG A 44 5.03 -21.70 1.76
N ALA A 45 4.76 -20.44 1.49
CA ALA A 45 4.80 -19.91 0.12
C ALA A 45 6.20 -20.07 -0.50
N ALA A 46 7.26 -19.77 0.26
CA ALA A 46 8.64 -19.95 -0.18
C ALA A 46 9.01 -21.43 -0.43
N GLN A 47 8.31 -22.37 0.19
CA GLN A 47 8.43 -23.82 -0.05
C GLN A 47 7.62 -24.33 -1.25
N GLY A 48 6.86 -23.44 -1.91
CA GLY A 48 6.10 -23.74 -3.12
C GLY A 48 4.60 -23.93 -2.92
N SER A 49 4.06 -23.75 -1.71
CA SER A 49 2.62 -23.78 -1.49
C SER A 49 1.96 -22.53 -2.06
N SER A 50 0.84 -22.70 -2.76
CA SER A 50 -0.02 -21.58 -3.19
C SER A 50 -0.98 -21.20 -2.07
N ILE A 51 -1.00 -19.91 -1.68
CA ILE A 51 -1.81 -19.46 -0.56
C ILE A 51 -2.80 -18.40 -1.04
N LEU A 52 -4.08 -18.67 -0.83
CA LEU A 52 -5.18 -17.74 -1.03
C LEU A 52 -5.82 -17.41 0.32
N PHE A 53 -5.92 -16.14 0.66
CA PHE A 53 -6.65 -15.75 1.87
C PHE A 53 -7.53 -14.51 1.64
N SER A 54 -8.65 -14.43 2.35
CA SER A 54 -9.44 -13.21 2.45
C SER A 54 -8.95 -12.37 3.62
N SER A 55 -8.99 -11.05 3.50
CA SER A 55 -8.78 -10.14 4.62
C SER A 55 -9.34 -8.75 4.34
N HIS A 56 -9.78 -8.07 5.39
CA HIS A 56 -10.10 -6.65 5.40
C HIS A 56 -8.97 -5.79 6.01
N GLN A 57 -7.89 -6.42 6.50
CA GLN A 57 -6.72 -5.76 7.07
C GLN A 57 -5.72 -5.44 5.96
N LEU A 58 -5.85 -4.25 5.36
CA LEU A 58 -5.11 -3.88 4.16
C LEU A 58 -3.59 -3.79 4.38
N ASP A 59 -3.15 -3.47 5.60
CA ASP A 59 -1.73 -3.47 6.00
C ASP A 59 -1.11 -4.87 5.95
N VAL A 60 -1.86 -5.90 6.39
CA VAL A 60 -1.43 -7.29 6.31
C VAL A 60 -1.39 -7.76 4.84
N VAL A 61 -2.43 -7.44 4.07
CA VAL A 61 -2.51 -7.74 2.63
C VAL A 61 -1.34 -7.09 1.89
N GLU A 62 -1.06 -5.81 2.15
CA GLU A 62 0.05 -5.06 1.53
C GLU A 62 1.42 -5.69 1.80
N ARG A 63 1.59 -6.30 2.97
CA ARG A 63 2.83 -6.94 3.40
C ARG A 63 3.02 -8.35 2.86
N LEU A 64 1.93 -9.12 2.68
CA LEU A 64 2.00 -10.55 2.41
C LEU A 64 1.67 -10.95 0.97
N CYS A 65 0.80 -10.20 0.29
CA CYS A 65 0.29 -10.64 -1.01
C CYS A 65 1.16 -10.15 -2.17
N ASP A 66 1.38 -11.02 -3.13
CA ASP A 66 1.97 -10.68 -4.43
C ASP A 66 0.86 -10.22 -5.40
N ASP A 67 -0.24 -10.97 -5.46
CA ASP A 67 -1.41 -10.69 -6.27
C ASP A 67 -2.64 -10.41 -5.42
N LEU A 68 -3.53 -9.57 -5.90
CA LEU A 68 -4.70 -9.10 -5.20
C LEU A 68 -5.96 -9.17 -6.06
N VAL A 69 -7.08 -9.47 -5.41
CA VAL A 69 -8.42 -9.32 -5.99
C VAL A 69 -9.26 -8.49 -5.04
N ILE A 70 -9.72 -7.33 -5.51
CA ILE A 70 -10.62 -6.44 -4.74
C ILE A 70 -12.04 -6.75 -5.13
N ILE A 71 -12.87 -7.11 -4.14
CA ILE A 71 -14.27 -7.45 -4.33
C ILE A 71 -15.13 -6.44 -3.55
N ALA A 72 -16.12 -5.86 -4.21
CA ALA A 72 -17.11 -5.01 -3.58
C ALA A 72 -18.47 -5.18 -4.25
N GLY A 73 -19.56 -5.23 -3.45
CA GLY A 73 -20.90 -5.44 -3.95
C GLY A 73 -21.07 -6.77 -4.71
N GLY A 74 -20.34 -7.82 -4.34
CA GLY A 74 -20.41 -9.13 -4.99
C GLY A 74 -19.73 -9.20 -6.36
N THR A 75 -18.98 -8.17 -6.76
CA THR A 75 -18.28 -8.12 -8.05
C THR A 75 -16.79 -7.84 -7.86
N ILE A 76 -15.97 -8.37 -8.76
CA ILE A 76 -14.55 -8.04 -8.83
C ILE A 76 -14.44 -6.61 -9.36
N ARG A 77 -13.79 -5.75 -8.58
CA ARG A 77 -13.55 -4.35 -8.92
C ARG A 77 -12.16 -4.13 -9.51
N ALA A 78 -11.16 -4.83 -8.99
CA ALA A 78 -9.81 -4.82 -9.52
C ALA A 78 -9.12 -6.14 -9.22
N SER A 79 -8.20 -6.54 -10.07
CA SER A 79 -7.35 -7.71 -9.87
C SER A 79 -6.02 -7.52 -10.58
N GLY A 80 -4.95 -8.07 -10.02
CA GLY A 80 -3.60 -8.02 -10.58
C GLY A 80 -2.55 -8.06 -9.48
N SER A 81 -1.30 -7.97 -9.88
CA SER A 81 -0.21 -7.86 -8.93
C SER A 81 -0.30 -6.53 -8.15
N ARG A 82 0.25 -6.52 -6.96
CA ARG A 82 0.34 -5.30 -6.14
C ARG A 82 0.99 -4.14 -6.90
N GLU A 83 2.01 -4.44 -7.70
CA GLU A 83 2.72 -3.44 -8.49
C GLU A 83 1.86 -2.89 -9.65
N GLU A 84 1.12 -3.77 -10.34
CA GLU A 84 0.19 -3.36 -11.43
C GLU A 84 -0.93 -2.50 -10.87
N LEU A 85 -1.56 -2.90 -9.76
CA LEU A 85 -2.63 -2.11 -9.15
C LEU A 85 -2.12 -0.74 -8.70
N ARG A 86 -0.92 -0.67 -8.11
CA ARG A 86 -0.31 0.61 -7.78
C ARG A 86 -0.03 1.47 -9.01
N ALA A 87 0.48 0.88 -10.08
CA ALA A 87 0.77 1.60 -11.32
C ALA A 87 -0.50 2.15 -12.00
N GLN A 88 -1.59 1.38 -11.98
CA GLN A 88 -2.89 1.78 -12.56
C GLN A 88 -3.57 2.91 -11.77
N HIS A 89 -3.38 2.94 -10.45
CA HIS A 89 -4.00 3.91 -9.53
C HIS A 89 -3.03 4.95 -8.99
N SER A 90 -1.80 5.02 -9.50
CA SER A 90 -0.85 6.05 -9.12
C SER A 90 -1.11 7.33 -9.89
N SER A 91 -1.68 8.32 -9.25
CA SER A 91 -1.33 9.71 -9.59
C SER A 91 0.15 9.89 -9.29
N PRO A 92 0.91 10.61 -10.12
CA PRO A 92 2.31 10.91 -9.83
C PRO A 92 2.39 11.88 -8.65
N ARG A 93 2.23 11.33 -7.45
CA ARG A 93 2.26 12.04 -6.17
C ARG A 93 3.67 12.11 -5.63
N TYR A 94 4.02 13.26 -5.13
CA TYR A 94 5.33 13.54 -4.55
C TYR A 94 5.20 14.20 -3.19
N GLU A 95 6.18 13.95 -2.33
CA GLU A 95 6.42 14.68 -1.10
C GLU A 95 7.69 15.49 -1.24
N LEU A 96 7.58 16.78 -0.97
CA LEU A 96 8.68 17.71 -0.85
C LEU A 96 8.85 18.07 0.63
N VAL A 97 10.07 17.98 1.15
CA VAL A 97 10.46 18.47 2.48
C VAL A 97 11.62 19.45 2.30
N SER A 98 11.41 20.71 2.71
CA SER A 98 12.43 21.77 2.63
C SER A 98 12.47 22.60 3.91
N ASP A 99 13.52 23.38 4.11
CA ASP A 99 13.62 24.36 5.19
C ASP A 99 12.87 25.67 4.86
N ALA A 100 12.65 25.95 3.59
CA ALA A 100 11.88 27.10 3.12
C ALA A 100 10.38 26.80 3.09
N ASP A 101 9.56 27.85 3.19
CA ASP A 101 8.12 27.74 3.00
C ASP A 101 7.81 27.31 1.56
N ALA A 102 7.14 26.16 1.41
CA ALA A 102 6.75 25.59 0.14
C ALA A 102 5.38 26.12 -0.38
N GLY A 103 4.82 27.18 0.19
CA GLY A 103 3.51 27.73 -0.18
C GLY A 103 3.36 28.16 -1.64
N TRP A 104 4.47 28.51 -2.29
CA TRP A 104 4.54 28.84 -3.72
C TRP A 104 4.07 27.69 -4.63
N ILE A 105 4.17 26.44 -4.19
CA ILE A 105 3.80 25.24 -4.97
C ILE A 105 2.34 25.25 -5.41
N ARG A 106 1.46 25.94 -4.66
CA ARG A 106 0.03 26.09 -4.98
C ARG A 106 -0.23 26.87 -6.27
N SER A 107 0.74 27.65 -6.72
CA SER A 107 0.64 28.48 -7.92
C SER A 107 1.33 27.84 -9.12
N GLU A 108 1.96 26.67 -8.95
CA GLU A 108 2.68 25.99 -10.03
C GLU A 108 1.70 25.30 -11.00
N PRO A 109 1.84 25.54 -12.31
CA PRO A 109 1.02 24.88 -13.32
C PRO A 109 1.22 23.36 -13.31
N GLY A 110 0.15 22.58 -13.48
CA GLY A 110 0.20 21.12 -13.51
C GLY A 110 0.45 20.46 -12.16
N ILE A 111 0.22 21.22 -11.04
CA ILE A 111 0.38 20.76 -9.67
C ILE A 111 -0.92 20.90 -8.90
N ALA A 112 -1.35 19.81 -8.28
CA ALA A 112 -2.48 19.80 -7.35
C ALA A 112 -1.97 19.47 -5.93
N VAL A 113 -1.99 20.45 -5.03
CA VAL A 113 -1.53 20.26 -3.65
C VAL A 113 -2.57 19.47 -2.88
N VAL A 114 -2.14 18.33 -2.29
CA VAL A 114 -2.97 17.40 -1.52
C VAL A 114 -2.88 17.71 -0.03
N ASP A 115 -1.67 17.98 0.47
CA ASP A 115 -1.42 18.36 1.85
C ASP A 115 -0.26 19.35 1.92
N PHE A 116 -0.29 20.23 2.92
CA PHE A 116 0.70 21.29 3.05
C PHE A 116 0.87 21.71 4.50
N GLU A 117 2.09 21.64 4.98
CA GLU A 117 2.48 22.16 6.28
C GLU A 117 3.87 22.84 6.19
N ARG A 118 3.91 24.19 6.12
CA ARG A 118 5.14 25.00 6.05
C ARG A 118 6.12 24.54 4.96
N GLY A 119 7.22 23.88 5.34
CA GLY A 119 8.26 23.37 4.42
C GLY A 119 7.95 22.00 3.84
N THR A 120 6.84 21.35 4.22
CA THR A 120 6.43 20.05 3.69
C THR A 120 5.21 20.24 2.79
N ALA A 121 5.26 19.66 1.60
CA ALA A 121 4.13 19.65 0.67
C ALA A 121 3.98 18.27 0.04
N VAL A 122 2.75 17.75 0.03
CA VAL A 122 2.35 16.57 -0.73
C VAL A 122 1.50 17.04 -1.90
N PHE A 123 1.86 16.68 -3.11
CA PHE A 123 1.21 17.16 -4.32
C PHE A 123 1.17 16.11 -5.42
N ASP A 124 0.15 16.18 -6.25
CA ASP A 124 0.05 15.45 -7.51
C ASP A 124 0.61 16.32 -8.64
N ALA A 125 1.38 15.72 -9.54
CA ALA A 125 1.91 16.39 -10.73
C ALA A 125 1.29 15.78 -11.98
N ASP A 126 0.91 16.61 -12.98
CA ASP A 126 0.33 16.12 -14.22
C ASP A 126 1.33 15.31 -15.04
N SER A 127 2.63 15.58 -14.86
CA SER A 127 3.72 14.88 -15.53
C SER A 127 4.98 14.78 -14.64
N PRO A 128 5.89 13.85 -14.93
CA PRO A 128 7.21 13.81 -14.29
C PRO A 128 8.01 15.11 -14.46
N ASP A 129 7.85 15.82 -15.59
CA ASP A 129 8.53 17.07 -15.87
C ASP A 129 8.02 18.20 -14.95
N ASP A 130 6.74 18.20 -14.63
CA ASP A 130 6.15 19.16 -13.68
C ASP A 130 6.72 18.92 -12.28
N ALA A 131 6.83 17.66 -11.85
CA ALA A 131 7.46 17.32 -10.58
C ALA A 131 8.94 17.77 -10.53
N GLN A 132 9.69 17.57 -11.62
CA GLN A 132 11.07 18.03 -11.72
C GLN A 132 11.20 19.56 -11.73
N ARG A 133 10.22 20.26 -12.28
CA ARG A 133 10.16 21.73 -12.20
C ARG A 133 9.99 22.18 -10.75
N VAL A 134 9.07 21.56 -10.00
CA VAL A 134 8.88 21.83 -8.57
C VAL A 134 10.18 21.62 -7.80
N LEU A 135 10.88 20.51 -8.01
CA LEU A 135 12.16 20.28 -7.35
C LEU A 135 13.19 21.36 -7.66
N ARG A 136 13.31 21.77 -8.92
CA ARG A 136 14.25 22.85 -9.32
C ARG A 136 13.91 24.18 -8.66
N THR A 137 12.62 24.52 -8.59
CA THR A 137 12.16 25.73 -7.91
C THR A 137 12.43 25.65 -6.41
N ALA A 138 12.16 24.51 -5.77
CA ALA A 138 12.42 24.32 -4.35
C ALA A 138 13.92 24.53 -4.00
N LEU A 139 14.82 24.00 -4.81
CA LEU A 139 16.28 24.17 -4.64
C LEU A 139 16.75 25.65 -4.76
N GLN A 140 15.96 26.51 -5.42
CA GLN A 140 16.25 27.95 -5.50
C GLN A 140 15.78 28.72 -4.26
N HIS A 141 14.78 28.18 -3.53
CA HIS A 141 14.22 28.82 -2.34
C HIS A 141 14.91 28.39 -1.04
N GLY A 142 15.54 27.21 -1.00
CA GLY A 142 16.22 26.73 0.19
C GLY A 142 16.78 25.32 0.03
N VAL A 143 17.12 24.73 1.17
CA VAL A 143 17.63 23.34 1.21
C VAL A 143 16.47 22.38 1.12
N VAL A 144 16.56 21.45 0.15
CA VAL A 144 15.61 20.34 0.02
C VAL A 144 16.13 19.16 0.80
N HIS A 145 15.40 18.71 1.81
CA HIS A 145 15.72 17.56 2.65
C HIS A 145 15.24 16.24 2.06
N ALA A 146 14.07 16.27 1.40
CA ALA A 146 13.54 15.12 0.71
C ALA A 146 12.69 15.55 -0.50
N PHE A 147 12.75 14.75 -1.56
CA PHE A 147 11.83 14.79 -2.70
C PHE A 147 11.55 13.36 -3.13
N THR A 148 10.43 12.83 -2.67
CA THR A 148 10.14 11.40 -2.74
C THR A 148 8.83 11.14 -3.49
N PRO A 149 8.85 10.29 -4.54
CA PRO A 149 7.61 9.85 -5.14
C PRO A 149 6.82 9.03 -4.12
N GLN A 150 5.58 9.43 -3.89
CA GLN A 150 4.64 8.73 -3.02
C GLN A 150 3.93 7.64 -3.83
N ARG A 151 3.99 6.41 -3.35
CA ARG A 151 3.21 5.31 -3.93
C ARG A 151 1.89 5.19 -3.18
N PRO A 152 0.76 5.06 -3.87
CA PRO A 152 -0.52 4.87 -3.19
C PRO A 152 -0.48 3.60 -2.34
N SER A 153 -0.98 3.70 -1.11
CA SER A 153 -1.21 2.52 -0.28
C SER A 153 -2.37 1.70 -0.84
N LEU A 154 -2.43 0.41 -0.53
CA LEU A 154 -3.59 -0.40 -0.90
C LEU A 154 -4.90 0.16 -0.33
N ALA A 155 -4.85 0.83 0.83
CA ALA A 155 -6.00 1.49 1.41
C ALA A 155 -6.53 2.66 0.56
N GLN A 156 -5.65 3.39 -0.11
CA GLN A 156 -6.03 4.45 -1.04
C GLN A 156 -6.63 3.86 -2.31
N ILE A 157 -5.97 2.87 -2.91
CA ILE A 157 -6.46 2.14 -4.09
C ILE A 157 -7.84 1.52 -3.80
N PHE A 158 -8.00 0.86 -2.65
CA PHE A 158 -9.26 0.27 -2.24
C PHE A 158 -10.39 1.30 -2.18
N LYS A 159 -10.16 2.46 -1.56
CA LYS A 159 -11.15 3.55 -1.50
C LYS A 159 -11.55 4.06 -2.88
N GLU A 160 -10.61 4.19 -3.78
CA GLU A 160 -10.84 4.67 -5.14
C GLU A 160 -11.66 3.68 -5.98
N VAL A 161 -11.34 2.39 -5.87
CA VAL A 161 -11.94 1.32 -6.66
C VAL A 161 -13.38 0.98 -6.23
N ILE A 162 -13.74 1.23 -4.96
CA ILE A 162 -15.07 0.92 -4.42
C ILE A 162 -16.06 2.09 -4.48
N GLN A 163 -15.63 3.31 -4.82
CA GLN A 163 -16.49 4.47 -5.07
C GLN A 163 -17.15 4.35 -6.44
#